data_c160ee8429e0c895e2cefd3ac8169cbc
#
_entry.id   c160ee8429e0c895e2cefd3ac8169cbc
#
_cell.length_a   1.000
_cell.length_b   1.000
_cell.length_c   1.000
_cell.angle_alpha   90.00
_cell.angle_beta   90.00
_cell.angle_gamma   90.00
#
_symmetry.space_group_name_H-M   'P 1'
#
loop_
_entity.id
_entity.type
_entity.pdbx_description
1 polymer ?
#
loop_
_entity_poly.entity_id
_entity_poly.type
_entity_poly.pdbx_seq_one_letter_code
_entity_poly.pdbx_strand_id
1 'polypeptide(L)' 'MKAKEKQLLEYLKRYCPGRENAISGKQLKKRFRIHEAELRKLVHNLRVDGAPICSDRTGYFYPANAWEVIATIGHLR' A
#
# COMPACT_ATOMS: atom_id res chain seq x y z
N MET A 1 -13.01 -4.04 -8.67
CA MET A 1 -11.66 -3.46 -8.53
C MET A 1 -11.13 -3.04 -9.88
N LYS A 2 -10.66 -1.81 -9.99
CA LYS A 2 -10.12 -1.30 -11.25
C LYS A 2 -8.74 -1.92 -11.55
N ALA A 3 -8.35 -1.90 -12.84
CA ALA A 3 -7.11 -2.53 -13.26
C ALA A 3 -5.88 -1.98 -12.54
N LYS A 4 -5.78 -0.66 -12.39
CA LYS A 4 -4.64 -0.04 -11.70
C LYS A 4 -4.60 -0.40 -10.22
N GLU A 5 -5.76 -0.48 -9.58
CA GLU A 5 -5.84 -0.90 -8.17
C GLU A 5 -5.35 -2.33 -8.01
N LYS A 6 -5.79 -3.20 -8.89
CA LYS A 6 -5.36 -4.60 -8.87
C LYS A 6 -3.86 -4.73 -9.12
N GLN A 7 -3.32 -3.98 -10.07
CA GLN A 7 -1.89 -3.99 -10.36
C GLN A 7 -1.07 -3.52 -9.16
N LEU A 8 -1.50 -2.47 -8.49
CA LEU A 8 -0.83 -1.96 -7.31
C LEU A 8 -0.86 -2.99 -6.18
N LEU A 9 -2.02 -3.59 -5.95
CA LEU A 9 -2.18 -4.62 -4.91
C LEU A 9 -1.26 -5.82 -5.18
N GLU A 10 -1.26 -6.33 -6.40
CA GLU A 10 -0.42 -7.45 -6.77
C GLU A 10 1.07 -7.13 -6.61
N TYR A 11 1.46 -5.92 -7.00
CA TYR A 11 2.83 -5.46 -6.85
C TYR A 11 3.26 -5.46 -5.38
N LEU A 12 2.43 -4.87 -4.52
CA LEU A 12 2.74 -4.80 -3.09
C LEU A 12 2.79 -6.17 -2.44
N LYS A 13 1.88 -7.06 -2.81
CA LYS A 13 1.88 -8.43 -2.29
C LYS A 13 3.15 -9.19 -2.68
N ARG A 14 3.60 -8.98 -3.90
CA ARG A 14 4.72 -9.74 -4.45
C ARG A 14 6.08 -9.18 -4.05
N TYR A 15 6.23 -7.86 -4.08
CA TYR A 15 7.53 -7.21 -3.92
C TYR A 15 7.71 -6.47 -2.61
N CYS A 16 6.64 -6.21 -1.91
CA CYS A 16 6.67 -5.41 -0.69
C CYS A 16 5.97 -6.10 0.48
N PRO A 17 6.24 -7.39 0.73
CA PRO A 17 5.66 -8.05 1.90
C PRO A 17 6.41 -7.62 3.15
N GLY A 18 5.69 -7.00 4.08
CA GLY A 18 6.27 -6.55 5.34
C GLY A 18 6.98 -5.21 5.23
N ARG A 19 7.13 -4.57 6.38
CA ARG A 19 7.76 -3.25 6.48
C ARG A 19 9.18 -3.21 5.91
N GLU A 20 9.91 -4.31 6.05
CA GLU A 20 11.28 -4.43 5.55
C GLU A 20 11.39 -4.24 4.05
N ASN A 21 10.31 -4.52 3.33
CA ASN A 21 10.28 -4.44 1.87
C ASN A 21 9.44 -3.26 1.38
N ALA A 22 9.16 -2.29 2.26
CA ALA A 22 8.34 -1.14 1.90
C ALA A 22 8.96 -0.34 0.75
N ILE A 23 8.11 0.18 -0.12
CA ILE A 23 8.52 1.01 -1.24
C ILE A 23 8.01 2.43 -1.02
N SER A 24 8.87 3.43 -1.28
CA SER A 24 8.47 4.82 -1.09
C SER A 24 7.38 5.21 -2.07
N GLY A 25 6.54 6.18 -1.67
CA GLY A 25 5.51 6.71 -2.55
C GLY A 25 6.09 7.30 -3.82
N LYS A 26 7.27 7.91 -3.72
CA LYS A 26 7.98 8.46 -4.88
C LYS A 26 8.30 7.37 -5.91
N GLN A 27 8.80 6.23 -5.45
CA GLN A 27 9.13 5.11 -6.33
C GLN A 27 7.87 4.48 -6.92
N LEU A 28 6.79 4.36 -6.14
CA LEU A 28 5.52 3.85 -6.64
C LEU A 28 4.94 4.75 -7.73
N LYS A 29 4.96 6.05 -7.51
CA LYS A 29 4.46 7.00 -8.52
C LYS A 29 5.24 6.87 -9.82
N LYS A 30 6.54 6.74 -9.71
CA LYS A 30 7.42 6.57 -10.88
C LYS A 30 7.16 5.24 -11.58
N ARG A 31 7.01 4.18 -10.81
CA ARG A 31 6.77 2.84 -11.34
C ARG A 31 5.46 2.74 -12.11
N PHE A 32 4.39 3.33 -11.58
CA PHE A 32 3.06 3.27 -12.17
C PHE A 32 2.72 4.51 -13.00
N ARG A 33 3.63 5.49 -13.06
CA ARG A 33 3.44 6.74 -13.83
C ARG A 33 2.16 7.46 -13.43
N ILE A 34 2.00 7.65 -12.12
CA ILE A 34 0.83 8.30 -11.54
C ILE A 34 1.26 9.46 -10.65
N HIS A 35 0.32 10.36 -10.37
CA HIS A 35 0.53 11.48 -9.47
C HIS A 35 0.26 11.09 -8.02
N GLU A 36 0.71 11.95 -7.10
CA GLU A 36 0.48 11.76 -5.66
C GLU A 36 -0.99 11.56 -5.33
N ALA A 37 -1.85 12.42 -5.88
CA ALA A 37 -3.29 12.33 -5.63
C ALA A 37 -3.87 11.01 -6.13
N GLU A 38 -3.41 10.54 -7.27
CA GLU A 38 -3.88 9.27 -7.82
C GLU A 38 -3.40 8.10 -6.96
N LEU A 39 -2.15 8.13 -6.51
CA LEU A 39 -1.62 7.09 -5.63
C LEU A 39 -2.44 6.99 -4.34
N ARG A 40 -2.72 8.12 -3.70
CA ARG A 40 -3.52 8.16 -2.47
C ARG A 40 -4.91 7.60 -2.71
N LYS A 41 -5.52 7.95 -3.84
CA LYS A 41 -6.84 7.46 -4.20
C LYS A 41 -6.85 5.94 -4.40
N LEU A 42 -5.86 5.42 -5.11
CA LEU A 42 -5.74 3.98 -5.33
C LEU A 42 -5.58 3.23 -4.01
N VAL A 43 -4.72 3.72 -3.14
CA VAL A 43 -4.50 3.10 -1.82
C VAL A 43 -5.78 3.15 -0.99
N HIS A 44 -6.47 4.30 -0.99
CA HIS A 44 -7.73 4.45 -0.28
C HIS A 44 -8.77 3.45 -0.77
N ASN A 45 -8.93 3.35 -2.08
CA ASN A 45 -9.89 2.44 -2.68
C ASN A 45 -9.60 0.98 -2.35
N LEU A 46 -8.31 0.61 -2.35
CA LEU A 46 -7.90 -0.74 -1.97
C LEU A 46 -8.25 -1.04 -0.51
N ARG A 47 -8.03 -0.07 0.38
CA ARG A 47 -8.37 -0.23 1.79
C ARG A 47 -9.88 -0.39 1.99
N VAL A 48 -10.67 0.39 1.27
CA VAL A 48 -12.13 0.30 1.31
C VAL A 48 -12.60 -1.07 0.83
N ASP A 49 -11.93 -1.62 -0.18
CA ASP A 49 -12.23 -2.96 -0.72
C ASP A 49 -11.74 -4.09 0.17
N GLY A 50 -11.09 -3.77 1.29
CA GLY A 50 -10.63 -4.79 2.23
C GLY A 50 -9.17 -5.18 2.10
N ALA A 51 -8.42 -4.56 1.21
CA ALA A 51 -6.99 -4.83 1.07
C ALA A 51 -6.21 -4.04 2.12
N PRO A 52 -5.48 -4.70 3.03
CA PRO A 52 -4.81 -4.02 4.14
C PRO A 52 -3.47 -3.40 3.76
N ILE A 53 -3.51 -2.37 2.91
CA ILE A 53 -2.29 -1.68 2.50
C ILE A 53 -1.78 -0.84 3.67
N CYS A 54 -0.54 -1.07 4.08
CA CYS A 54 0.09 -0.34 5.16
C CYS A 54 0.99 0.76 4.62
N SER A 55 1.15 1.82 5.40
CA SER A 55 2.07 2.89 5.05
C SER A 55 2.68 3.49 6.32
N ASP A 56 3.97 3.84 6.25
CA ASP A 56 4.66 4.52 7.34
C ASP A 56 5.81 5.34 6.76
N ARG A 57 6.79 5.68 7.58
CA ARG A 57 7.94 6.48 7.14
C ARG A 57 8.75 5.80 6.04
N THR A 58 8.76 4.47 6.00
CA THR A 58 9.53 3.72 5.01
C THR A 58 8.82 3.63 3.67
N GLY A 59 7.49 3.87 3.66
CA GLY A 59 6.70 3.82 2.45
C GLY A 59 5.50 2.92 2.56
N TYR A 60 5.10 2.34 1.43
CA TYR A 60 3.95 1.46 1.36
C TYR A 60 4.38 0.01 1.33
N PHE A 61 3.61 -0.86 1.98
CA PHE A 61 3.88 -2.28 1.99
C PHE A 61 2.60 -3.07 2.24
N TYR A 62 2.65 -4.36 1.91
CA TYR A 62 1.57 -5.28 2.24
C TYR A 62 1.96 -6.00 3.54
N PRO A 63 1.10 -6.05 4.55
CA PRO A 63 1.48 -6.63 5.84
C PRO A 63 1.85 -8.12 5.70
N ALA A 64 2.97 -8.49 6.29
CA ALA A 64 3.44 -9.87 6.29
C ALA A 64 2.77 -10.71 7.38
N ASN A 65 2.23 -10.04 8.41
CA ASN A 65 1.58 -10.72 9.52
C ASN A 65 0.53 -9.81 10.16
N ALA A 66 -0.23 -10.39 11.09
CA ALA A 66 -1.33 -9.67 11.76
C ALA A 66 -0.86 -8.49 12.60
N TRP A 67 0.34 -8.56 13.14
CA TRP A 67 0.88 -7.48 13.96
C TRP A 67 1.05 -6.19 13.16
N GLU A 68 1.49 -6.30 11.92
CA GLU A 68 1.66 -5.12 11.07
C GLU A 68 0.33 -4.47 10.74
N VAL A 69 -0.71 -5.28 10.53
CA VAL A 69 -2.06 -4.78 10.30
C VAL A 69 -2.57 -4.05 11.54
N ILE A 70 -2.42 -4.67 12.71
CA ILE A 70 -2.86 -4.09 13.98
C ILE A 70 -2.15 -2.78 14.27
N ALA A 71 -0.84 -2.72 14.03
CA ALA A 71 -0.06 -1.50 14.25
C ALA A 71 -0.56 -0.35 13.39
N THR A 72 -0.94 -0.63 12.15
CA THR A 72 -1.48 0.38 11.24
C THR A 72 -2.85 0.87 11.71
N ILE A 73 -3.73 -0.06 12.07
CA ILE A 73 -5.10 0.25 12.51
C ILE A 73 -5.09 0.93 13.87
N GLY A 74 -4.15 0.56 14.74
CA GLY A 74 -4.06 1.11 16.08
C GLY A 74 -3.90 2.62 16.13
N HIS A 75 -3.38 3.22 15.07
CA HIS A 75 -3.22 4.67 14.98
C HIS A 75 -4.51 5.41 14.66
N LEU A 76 -5.57 4.71 14.35
CA LEU A 76 -6.84 5.32 13.97
C LEU A 76 -7.76 5.59 15.16
N ARG A 77 -7.31 5.36 16.34
CA ARG A 77 -8.10 5.64 17.54
C ARG A 77 -8.07 7.11 17.93
#